data_18da1bb26847fa53a53047efb8611380
#
_entry.id   18da1bb26847fa53a53047efb8611380
#
_cell.length_a   1.000
_cell.length_b   1.000
_cell.length_c   1.000
_cell.angle_alpha   90.00
_cell.angle_beta   90.00
_cell.angle_gamma   90.00
#
_symmetry.space_group_name_H-M   'P 1'
#
loop_
_entity.id
_entity.type
_entity.pdbx_description
1 polymer ?
#
loop_
_entity_poly.entity_id
_entity_poly.type
_entity_poly.pdbx_seq_one_letter_code
_entity_poly.pdbx_strand_id
1 'polypeptide(L)'
;MGYGDDLLVTSLAAKIKNQFPERQIVVGIAEKNQAFHSPIYENNPNIADCRNLDNNKPIHIINFHELNRPYIDYEKTIPNNYVWKNFKPIPGELYFSNQERKEAKIIISAAKKFWEENYKKKFKNIIFIETSSTKINDRQFSLKHQNKDWGIQNWTRLINX
;
A
#
# COMPACT_ATOMS: atom_id res chain seq x y z
N MET A 1 7.55 -6.67 3.44
CA MET A 1 6.57 -6.51 2.36
C MET A 1 6.56 -5.05 1.91
N GLY A 2 5.98 -4.73 0.76
CA GLY A 2 5.81 -3.36 0.33
C GLY A 2 4.41 -2.85 0.64
N TYR A 3 4.19 -1.54 0.56
CA TYR A 3 2.89 -0.92 0.86
C TYR A 3 1.75 -1.46 -0.03
N GLY A 4 2.05 -1.94 -1.24
CA GLY A 4 1.03 -2.57 -2.08
C GLY A 4 0.48 -3.87 -1.47
N ASP A 5 1.37 -4.67 -0.88
CA ASP A 5 0.96 -5.88 -0.14
C ASP A 5 0.13 -5.50 1.10
N ASP A 6 0.59 -4.47 1.83
CA ASP A 6 -0.12 -4.00 3.02
C ASP A 6 -1.52 -3.47 2.66
N LEU A 7 -1.63 -2.73 1.55
CA LEU A 7 -2.93 -2.22 1.08
C LEU A 7 -3.86 -3.39 0.70
N LEU A 8 -3.33 -4.41 0.03
CA LEU A 8 -4.13 -5.58 -0.35
C LEU A 8 -4.78 -6.25 0.87
N VAL A 9 -4.04 -6.37 1.98
CA VAL A 9 -4.54 -7.08 3.16
C VAL A 9 -5.65 -6.31 3.90
N THR A 10 -5.77 -5.00 3.70
CA THR A 10 -6.82 -4.21 4.37
C THR A 10 -8.23 -4.70 4.00
N SER A 11 -8.43 -5.12 2.74
CA SER A 11 -9.73 -5.67 2.31
C SER A 11 -10.05 -7.01 2.98
N LEU A 12 -9.01 -7.83 3.23
CA LEU A 12 -9.18 -9.08 3.98
C LEU A 12 -9.53 -8.80 5.44
N ALA A 13 -8.89 -7.80 6.03
CA ALA A 13 -9.16 -7.40 7.41
C ALA A 13 -10.60 -6.94 7.57
N ALA A 14 -11.13 -6.13 6.65
CA ALA A 14 -12.53 -5.70 6.67
C ALA A 14 -13.49 -6.89 6.64
N LYS A 15 -13.21 -7.85 5.76
CA LYS A 15 -14.03 -9.06 5.65
C LYS A 15 -14.02 -9.89 6.94
N ILE A 16 -12.82 -10.08 7.53
CA ILE A 16 -12.66 -10.86 8.77
C ILE A 16 -13.31 -10.12 9.95
N LYS A 17 -13.14 -8.79 10.02
CA LYS A 17 -13.73 -7.97 11.09
C LYS A 17 -15.27 -8.06 11.06
N ASN A 18 -15.87 -8.09 9.89
CA ASN A 18 -17.31 -8.28 9.75
C ASN A 18 -17.79 -9.66 10.24
N GLN A 19 -16.95 -10.70 10.09
CA GLN A 19 -17.25 -12.03 10.57
C GLN A 19 -17.03 -12.18 12.08
N PHE A 20 -16.05 -11.48 12.63
CA PHE A 20 -15.63 -11.59 14.02
C PHE A 20 -15.47 -10.17 14.62
N PRO A 21 -16.58 -9.46 14.82
CA PRO A 21 -16.53 -8.06 15.26
C PRO A 21 -15.89 -7.87 16.64
N GLU A 22 -15.95 -8.88 17.50
CA GLU A 22 -15.35 -8.84 18.84
C GLU A 22 -13.83 -8.96 18.84
N ARG A 23 -13.23 -9.47 17.75
CA ARG A 23 -11.79 -9.75 17.69
C ARG A 23 -10.99 -8.51 17.28
N GLN A 24 -9.78 -8.46 17.79
CA GLN A 24 -8.75 -7.53 17.32
C GLN A 24 -8.05 -8.18 16.14
N ILE A 25 -8.22 -7.60 14.95
CA ILE A 25 -7.61 -8.15 13.73
C ILE A 25 -6.22 -7.50 13.58
N VAL A 26 -5.18 -8.31 13.46
CA VAL A 26 -3.82 -7.84 13.18
C VAL A 26 -3.25 -8.61 11.98
N VAL A 27 -2.21 -8.06 11.37
CA VAL A 27 -1.51 -8.68 10.23
C VAL A 27 -0.17 -9.20 10.73
N GLY A 28 0.20 -10.43 10.31
CA GLY A 28 1.46 -10.96 10.82
C GLY A 28 1.78 -12.37 10.37
N ILE A 29 2.50 -13.07 11.21
CA ILE A 29 2.85 -14.50 11.08
C ILE A 29 2.18 -15.24 12.22
N ALA A 30 1.12 -15.97 11.92
CA ALA A 30 0.30 -16.63 12.93
C ALA A 30 1.09 -17.71 13.68
N GLU A 31 1.94 -18.47 12.96
CA GLU A 31 2.76 -19.55 13.55
C GLU A 31 3.78 -19.03 14.58
N LYS A 32 4.15 -17.76 14.46
CA LYS A 32 5.11 -17.12 15.37
C LYS A 32 4.42 -16.22 16.38
N ASN A 33 3.11 -16.12 16.33
CA ASN A 33 2.33 -15.17 17.13
C ASN A 33 2.90 -13.74 17.02
N GLN A 34 3.28 -13.34 15.81
CA GLN A 34 3.96 -12.09 15.54
C GLN A 34 3.08 -11.19 14.68
N ALA A 35 2.81 -9.98 15.16
CA ALA A 35 2.06 -8.97 14.42
C ALA A 35 3.01 -7.89 13.86
N PHE A 36 2.62 -7.29 12.73
CA PHE A 36 3.39 -6.27 12.03
C PHE A 36 2.65 -4.93 12.06
N HIS A 37 3.40 -3.87 12.26
CA HIS A 37 2.91 -2.52 12.05
C HIS A 37 3.18 -2.08 10.59
N SER A 38 2.26 -1.29 10.05
CA SER A 38 2.46 -0.58 8.78
C SER A 38 1.69 0.74 8.83
N PRO A 39 2.23 1.84 8.28
CA PRO A 39 1.48 3.09 8.16
C PRO A 39 0.15 2.93 7.38
N ILE A 40 0.08 1.94 6.48
CA ILE A 40 -1.14 1.63 5.71
C ILE A 40 -2.28 1.19 6.64
N TYR A 41 -1.96 0.63 7.82
CA TYR A 41 -2.97 0.16 8.77
C TYR A 41 -3.47 1.24 9.73
N GLU A 42 -2.78 2.38 9.77
CA GLU A 42 -3.15 3.46 10.69
C GLU A 42 -4.55 4.01 10.38
N ASN A 43 -5.28 4.31 11.44
CA ASN A 43 -6.66 4.79 11.38
C ASN A 43 -7.67 3.80 10.76
N ASN A 44 -7.26 2.59 10.41
CA ASN A 44 -8.16 1.59 9.81
C ASN A 44 -9.02 0.96 10.92
N PRO A 45 -10.35 1.11 10.87
CA PRO A 45 -11.21 0.56 11.94
C PRO A 45 -11.25 -0.96 11.98
N ASN A 46 -10.77 -1.62 10.93
CA ASN A 46 -10.80 -3.07 10.80
C ASN A 46 -9.49 -3.73 11.24
N ILE A 47 -8.43 -2.95 11.47
CA ILE A 47 -7.11 -3.47 11.88
C ILE A 47 -6.71 -2.81 13.20
N ALA A 48 -6.46 -3.62 14.21
CA ALA A 48 -6.00 -3.14 15.51
C ALA A 48 -4.51 -2.74 15.43
N ASP A 49 -4.15 -1.69 16.14
CA ASP A 49 -2.73 -1.32 16.28
C ASP A 49 -2.04 -2.38 17.13
N CYS A 50 -1.15 -3.15 16.51
CA CYS A 50 -0.46 -4.24 17.18
C CYS A 50 0.46 -3.78 18.32
N ARG A 51 0.74 -2.48 18.43
CA ARG A 51 1.52 -1.88 19.51
C ARG A 51 0.67 -1.60 20.75
N ASN A 52 -0.67 -1.68 20.64
CA ASN A 52 -1.59 -1.27 21.70
C ASN A 52 -2.83 -2.16 21.73
N LEU A 53 -2.62 -3.47 21.88
CA LEU A 53 -3.71 -4.46 21.91
C LEU A 53 -4.35 -4.54 23.30
N ASP A 54 -5.65 -4.75 23.31
CA ASP A 54 -6.43 -5.00 24.53
C ASP A 54 -6.31 -6.48 24.92
N ASN A 55 -5.66 -6.75 26.04
CA ASN A 55 -5.42 -8.12 26.53
C ASN A 55 -6.72 -8.89 26.84
N ASN A 56 -7.83 -8.18 27.00
CA ASN A 56 -9.12 -8.81 27.33
C ASN A 56 -9.92 -9.22 26.09
N LYS A 57 -9.41 -8.93 24.88
CA LYS A 57 -10.10 -9.26 23.62
C LYS A 57 -9.31 -10.29 22.82
N PRO A 58 -10.01 -11.24 22.23
CA PRO A 58 -9.31 -12.23 21.39
C PRO A 58 -8.68 -11.57 20.17
N ILE A 59 -7.53 -12.10 19.78
CA ILE A 59 -6.77 -11.61 18.63
C ILE A 59 -6.97 -12.59 17.46
N HIS A 60 -7.09 -12.04 16.25
CA HIS A 60 -7.08 -12.81 15.02
C HIS A 60 -5.92 -12.30 14.16
N ILE A 61 -4.94 -13.14 13.92
CA ILE A 61 -3.78 -12.79 13.08
C ILE A 61 -4.08 -13.19 11.63
N ILE A 62 -4.16 -12.21 10.73
CA ILE A 62 -4.18 -12.50 9.30
C ILE A 62 -2.77 -12.94 8.93
N ASN A 63 -2.62 -14.19 8.55
CA ASN A 63 -1.32 -14.78 8.21
C ASN A 63 -0.90 -14.29 6.82
N PHE A 64 -0.32 -13.09 6.78
CA PHE A 64 0.07 -12.42 5.55
C PHE A 64 1.50 -11.89 5.70
N HIS A 65 2.42 -12.53 4.98
CA HIS A 65 3.85 -12.19 5.03
C HIS A 65 4.51 -12.58 3.71
N GLU A 66 5.79 -12.35 3.62
CA GLU A 66 6.54 -12.52 2.36
C GLU A 66 6.40 -13.90 1.73
N LEU A 67 6.26 -14.94 2.55
CA LEU A 67 6.13 -16.32 2.09
C LEU A 67 4.68 -16.82 2.08
N ASN A 68 3.70 -15.92 2.27
CA ASN A 68 2.28 -16.28 2.28
C ASN A 68 1.42 -15.20 1.62
N ARG A 69 1.70 -14.89 0.36
CA ARG A 69 0.91 -13.95 -0.44
C ARG A 69 -0.14 -14.73 -1.23
N PRO A 70 -1.41 -14.33 -1.19
CA PRO A 70 -2.50 -15.12 -1.80
C PRO A 70 -2.42 -15.20 -3.33
N TYR A 71 -1.69 -14.30 -3.96
CA TYR A 71 -1.54 -14.25 -5.43
C TYR A 71 -0.33 -15.00 -5.95
N ILE A 72 0.48 -15.64 -5.07
CA ILE A 72 1.66 -16.41 -5.46
C ILE A 72 1.40 -17.89 -5.21
N ASP A 73 1.70 -18.72 -6.21
CA ASP A 73 1.65 -20.17 -6.09
C ASP A 73 3.05 -20.66 -5.64
N TYR A 74 3.22 -20.74 -4.32
CA TYR A 74 4.51 -21.11 -3.73
C TYR A 74 4.90 -22.56 -4.00
N GLU A 75 3.94 -23.44 -4.33
CA GLU A 75 4.22 -24.83 -4.68
C GLU A 75 4.91 -24.94 -6.04
N LYS A 76 4.61 -24.01 -6.94
CA LYS A 76 5.15 -24.00 -8.30
C LYS A 76 6.24 -22.95 -8.50
N THR A 77 6.39 -22.03 -7.56
CA THR A 77 7.40 -20.96 -7.63
C THR A 77 8.80 -21.54 -7.36
N ILE A 78 9.74 -21.20 -8.21
CA ILE A 78 11.17 -21.51 -8.01
C ILE A 78 11.94 -20.19 -7.91
N PRO A 79 13.16 -20.18 -7.38
CA PRO A 79 13.94 -18.94 -7.24
C PRO A 79 13.99 -18.15 -8.55
N ASN A 80 13.64 -16.88 -8.49
CA ASN A 80 13.61 -15.91 -9.59
C ASN A 80 12.53 -16.19 -10.68
N ASN A 81 11.63 -17.16 -10.44
CA ASN A 81 10.53 -17.41 -11.37
C ASN A 81 9.23 -17.63 -10.59
N TYR A 82 8.53 -16.54 -10.31
CA TYR A 82 7.27 -16.55 -9.56
C TYR A 82 6.13 -17.03 -10.44
N VAL A 83 5.36 -17.98 -9.93
CA VAL A 83 4.12 -18.44 -10.57
C VAL A 83 2.93 -17.76 -9.86
N TRP A 84 2.10 -17.09 -10.64
CA TRP A 84 0.98 -16.32 -10.14
C TRP A 84 -0.30 -17.14 -10.15
N LYS A 85 -1.04 -17.09 -9.05
CA LYS A 85 -2.40 -17.65 -8.98
C LYS A 85 -3.39 -16.74 -9.70
N ASN A 86 -4.50 -17.30 -10.17
CA ASN A 86 -5.62 -16.50 -10.66
C ASN A 86 -6.34 -15.89 -9.45
N PHE A 87 -5.82 -14.76 -9.00
CA PHE A 87 -6.29 -14.07 -7.80
C PHE A 87 -6.98 -12.77 -8.20
N LYS A 88 -8.23 -12.59 -7.73
CA LYS A 88 -8.97 -11.35 -7.93
C LYS A 88 -8.95 -10.55 -6.63
N PRO A 89 -8.16 -9.49 -6.55
CA PRO A 89 -8.11 -8.69 -5.32
C PRO A 89 -9.39 -7.90 -5.13
N ILE A 90 -9.81 -7.79 -3.88
CA ILE A 90 -10.80 -6.81 -3.48
C ILE A 90 -10.04 -5.49 -3.27
N PRO A 91 -10.60 -4.35 -3.70
CA PRO A 91 -9.92 -3.07 -3.49
C PRO A 91 -9.55 -2.84 -2.02
N GLY A 92 -8.32 -2.44 -1.79
CA GLY A 92 -7.86 -2.10 -0.45
C GLY A 92 -8.38 -0.74 0.01
N GLU A 93 -8.31 -0.51 1.30
CA GLU A 93 -8.86 0.69 1.93
C GLU A 93 -7.77 1.47 2.67
N LEU A 94 -7.76 2.79 2.50
CA LEU A 94 -6.89 3.71 3.23
C LEU A 94 -7.74 4.66 4.07
N TYR A 95 -7.33 4.85 5.30
CA TYR A 95 -8.01 5.72 6.24
C TYR A 95 -7.06 6.82 6.69
N PHE A 96 -7.46 8.07 6.48
CA PHE A 96 -6.64 9.23 6.78
C PHE A 96 -7.23 9.97 7.98
N SER A 97 -6.36 10.35 8.89
CA SER A 97 -6.72 11.23 10.02
C SER A 97 -7.14 12.61 9.53
N ASN A 98 -7.82 13.34 10.39
CA ASN A 98 -8.18 14.74 10.09
C ASN A 98 -6.95 15.61 9.88
N GLN A 99 -5.86 15.32 10.57
CA GLN A 99 -4.61 16.08 10.43
C GLN A 99 -3.98 15.85 9.06
N GLU A 100 -3.88 14.59 8.62
CA GLU A 100 -3.36 14.26 7.29
C GLU A 100 -4.18 14.92 6.19
N ARG A 101 -5.51 14.90 6.33
CA ARG A 101 -6.42 15.56 5.36
C ARG A 101 -6.20 17.07 5.31
N LYS A 102 -5.96 17.72 6.45
CA LYS A 102 -5.65 19.16 6.52
C LYS A 102 -4.31 19.45 5.82
N GLU A 103 -3.30 18.67 6.12
CA GLU A 103 -1.96 18.84 5.53
C GLU A 103 -2.00 18.66 4.01
N ALA A 104 -2.70 17.63 3.52
CA ALA A 104 -2.88 17.42 2.09
C ALA A 104 -3.58 18.61 1.42
N LYS A 105 -4.61 19.16 2.05
CA LYS A 105 -5.30 20.36 1.53
C LYS A 105 -4.37 21.57 1.43
N ILE A 106 -3.50 21.78 2.42
CA ILE A 106 -2.52 22.88 2.42
C ILE A 106 -1.57 22.72 1.23
N ILE A 107 -1.02 21.51 1.05
CA ILE A 107 -0.07 21.22 -0.05
C ILE A 107 -0.75 21.45 -1.41
N ILE A 108 -1.96 20.92 -1.59
CA ILE A 108 -2.71 21.05 -2.85
C ILE A 108 -3.04 22.52 -3.14
N SER A 109 -3.45 23.27 -2.12
CA SER A 109 -3.79 24.69 -2.27
C SER A 109 -2.56 25.51 -2.64
N ALA A 110 -1.41 25.24 -2.00
CA ALA A 110 -0.15 25.92 -2.30
C ALA A 110 0.31 25.63 -3.75
N ALA A 111 0.19 24.36 -4.18
CA ALA A 111 0.55 23.97 -5.55
C ALA A 111 -0.35 24.68 -6.57
N LYS A 112 -1.67 24.72 -6.35
CA LYS A 112 -2.60 25.41 -7.23
C LYS A 112 -2.26 26.89 -7.33
N LYS A 113 -2.04 27.54 -6.19
CA LYS A 113 -1.69 28.98 -6.15
C LYS A 113 -0.40 29.24 -6.94
N PHE A 114 0.63 28.43 -6.70
CA PHE A 114 1.93 28.54 -7.41
C PHE A 114 1.70 28.46 -8.93
N TRP A 115 0.93 27.50 -9.39
CA TRP A 115 0.71 27.31 -10.83
C TRP A 115 -0.12 28.44 -11.44
N GLU A 116 -1.16 28.91 -10.75
CA GLU A 116 -1.97 30.03 -11.22
C GLU A 116 -1.15 31.31 -11.34
N GLU A 117 -0.28 31.59 -10.38
CA GLU A 117 0.59 32.76 -10.37
C GLU A 117 1.64 32.71 -11.48
N ASN A 118 2.24 31.56 -11.72
CA ASN A 118 3.35 31.43 -12.67
C ASN A 118 2.91 31.18 -14.11
N TYR A 119 1.81 30.47 -14.31
CA TYR A 119 1.33 30.11 -15.64
C TYR A 119 0.07 30.85 -16.07
N LYS A 120 -0.51 31.69 -15.19
CA LYS A 120 -1.70 32.50 -15.45
C LYS A 120 -2.90 31.67 -15.91
N LYS A 121 -2.99 30.43 -15.48
CA LYS A 121 -4.06 29.47 -15.81
C LYS A 121 -4.62 28.87 -14.53
N LYS A 122 -5.95 28.66 -14.52
CA LYS A 122 -6.59 27.89 -13.45
C LYS A 122 -6.54 26.42 -13.80
N PHE A 123 -6.09 25.62 -12.84
CA PHE A 123 -6.00 24.18 -13.00
C PHE A 123 -7.18 23.51 -12.30
N LYS A 124 -7.92 22.71 -13.04
CA LYS A 124 -9.09 21.99 -12.53
C LYS A 124 -8.67 20.72 -11.76
N ASN A 125 -7.70 20.02 -12.29
CA ASN A 125 -7.24 18.73 -11.73
C ASN A 125 -5.74 18.76 -11.46
N ILE A 126 -5.31 17.98 -10.46
CA ILE A 126 -3.90 17.72 -10.17
C ILE A 126 -3.70 16.22 -10.34
N ILE A 127 -2.66 15.85 -11.06
CA ILE A 127 -2.25 14.46 -11.24
C ILE A 127 -0.91 14.29 -10.56
N PHE A 128 -0.81 13.33 -9.65
CA PHE A 128 0.45 12.94 -9.02
C PHE A 128 1.01 11.75 -9.79
N ILE A 129 2.25 11.87 -10.22
CA ILE A 129 2.93 10.79 -10.96
C ILE A 129 4.19 10.39 -10.17
N GLU A 130 4.27 9.12 -9.79
CA GLU A 130 5.48 8.53 -9.23
C GLU A 130 6.21 7.82 -10.36
N THR A 131 7.30 8.41 -10.80
CA THR A 131 8.04 7.94 -11.98
C THR A 131 9.07 6.86 -11.67
N SER A 132 9.40 6.65 -10.40
CA SER A 132 10.42 5.67 -10.02
C SER A 132 10.08 4.99 -8.69
N SER A 133 10.56 3.77 -8.51
CA SER A 133 10.48 3.11 -7.22
C SER A 133 11.67 3.52 -6.34
N THR A 134 11.49 3.46 -5.03
CA THR A 134 12.56 3.74 -4.07
C THR A 134 13.78 2.81 -4.25
N LYS A 135 13.56 1.64 -4.83
CA LYS A 135 14.61 0.64 -5.04
C LYS A 135 15.41 0.85 -6.33
N ILE A 136 15.03 1.85 -7.14
CA ILE A 136 15.72 2.12 -8.41
C ILE A 136 17.16 2.58 -8.19
N ASN A 137 17.44 3.18 -7.03
CA ASN A 137 18.79 3.59 -6.67
C ASN A 137 19.71 2.41 -6.30
N ASP A 138 19.14 1.24 -6.07
CA ASP A 138 19.91 0.00 -5.93
C ASP A 138 20.21 -0.53 -7.33
N ARG A 139 21.49 -0.40 -7.73
CA ARG A 139 21.95 -0.77 -9.08
C ARG A 139 21.66 -2.23 -9.43
N GLN A 140 21.77 -3.13 -8.45
CA GLN A 140 21.47 -4.55 -8.66
C GLN A 140 19.97 -4.79 -8.83
N PHE A 141 19.16 -4.06 -8.07
CA PHE A 141 17.70 -4.18 -8.15
C PHE A 141 17.18 -3.67 -9.51
N SER A 142 17.71 -2.53 -9.98
CA SER A 142 17.25 -1.93 -11.25
C SER A 142 17.52 -2.84 -12.45
N LEU A 143 18.64 -3.56 -12.45
CA LEU A 143 18.96 -4.50 -13.53
C LEU A 143 18.01 -5.72 -13.56
N LYS A 144 17.53 -6.15 -12.39
CA LYS A 144 16.65 -7.32 -12.28
C LYS A 144 15.16 -7.00 -12.44
N HIS A 145 14.77 -5.75 -12.21
CA HIS A 145 13.35 -5.35 -12.11
C HIS A 145 13.02 -4.15 -13.00
N GLN A 146 13.59 -4.13 -14.21
CA GLN A 146 13.36 -3.05 -15.19
C GLN A 146 11.88 -2.88 -15.56
N ASN A 147 11.08 -3.93 -15.40
CA ASN A 147 9.65 -3.88 -15.66
C ASN A 147 8.86 -2.99 -14.67
N LYS A 148 9.50 -2.55 -13.59
CA LYS A 148 8.88 -1.62 -12.63
C LYS A 148 9.22 -0.16 -12.90
N ASP A 149 10.02 0.10 -13.91
CA ASP A 149 10.40 1.45 -14.32
C ASP A 149 10.10 1.64 -15.79
N TRP A 150 9.16 2.52 -16.08
CA TRP A 150 8.77 2.80 -17.46
C TRP A 150 9.81 3.66 -18.21
N GLY A 151 10.75 4.24 -17.47
CA GLY A 151 11.84 5.04 -18.02
C GLY A 151 11.45 6.50 -18.28
N ILE A 152 12.41 7.39 -18.06
CA ILE A 152 12.18 8.84 -18.15
C ILE A 152 11.67 9.27 -19.53
N GLN A 153 12.13 8.64 -20.59
CA GLN A 153 11.72 8.99 -21.95
C GLN A 153 10.24 8.76 -22.18
N ASN A 154 9.71 7.63 -21.67
CA ASN A 154 8.29 7.31 -21.80
C ASN A 154 7.43 8.24 -20.93
N TRP A 155 7.89 8.54 -19.72
CA TRP A 155 7.20 9.52 -18.87
C TRP A 155 7.16 10.90 -19.51
N THR A 156 8.28 11.35 -20.12
CA THR A 156 8.36 12.64 -20.81
C THR A 156 7.36 12.69 -21.97
N ARG A 157 7.27 11.61 -22.75
CA ARG A 157 6.29 11.54 -23.85
C ARG A 157 4.85 11.66 -23.35
N LEU A 158 4.52 10.94 -22.28
CA LEU A 158 3.18 10.97 -21.69
C LEU A 158 2.80 12.37 -21.19
N ILE A 159 3.73 13.08 -20.57
CA ILE A 159 3.47 14.40 -19.99
C ILE A 159 3.33 15.47 -21.09
N ASN A 160 3.99 15.32 -22.24
CA ASN A 160 3.99 16.25 -23.36
C ASN A 160 2.95 15.95 -24.45
N UNK A 161 2.46 14.97 -24.10
CA UNK A 161 1.50 14.56 -25.01
C UNK A 161 0.30 15.28 -24.99
#